data_52f5c3ab6afea9cc6e8c34f9293aae49
#
_entry.id   52f5c3ab6afea9cc6e8c34f9293aae49
#
_cell.length_a   1.000
_cell.length_b   1.000
_cell.length_c   1.000
_cell.angle_alpha   90.00
_cell.angle_beta   90.00
_cell.angle_gamma   90.00
#
_symmetry.space_group_name_H-M   'P 1'
#
loop_
_entity.id
_entity.type
_entity.pdbx_description
1 polymer ?
#
loop_
_entity_poly.entity_id
_entity_poly.type
_entity_poly.pdbx_seq_one_letter_code
_entity_poly.pdbx_strand_id
1 'polypeptide(L)'
;MTKNEIQRIIIDKIKNALFRGIVLASVRSGKTRQLLTAIREISDNDLNINILVSYPNVDIKNSWISECEKLDYYPNIEYSTFKSLHKVQNNKYNFVVIDEAHSIPPNNILPIISKIVKNNDKIILASGTYSKETLLNLKLSTGLQQIVNYSTDDAINDRIVNDFKVEVHLFKLDNTKSVQFGVNSKKWYSTDYKECQRISKKVNNSFGMEKMMSALFRMKMINSCQSLVKNVKKWIEDNIDKRFILFTGDEKVGMNYNIPMFNSKSKNNDVLNDFQEYRSNSLCLIKKGGTGVTYEGLDTILITDINSNSETLEQRCGRSLLFEEGKESVVHIFCSTEQFQMNWLEKSLKSINPDRIIYNYI
;
A
#
# COMPACT_ATOMS: atom_id res chain seq x y z
N MET A 1 -25.14 -7.25 1.24
CA MET A 1 -24.78 -8.52 1.97
C MET A 1 -24.02 -8.17 3.25
N THR A 2 -24.13 -9.00 4.30
CA THR A 2 -23.33 -8.83 5.51
C THR A 2 -21.88 -9.24 5.26
N LYS A 3 -20.95 -8.73 6.07
CA LYS A 3 -19.52 -9.13 6.00
C LYS A 3 -19.33 -10.64 6.13
N ASN A 4 -20.10 -11.30 6.99
CA ASN A 4 -20.02 -12.75 7.19
C ASN A 4 -20.49 -13.53 5.97
N GLU A 5 -21.57 -13.09 5.31
CA GLU A 5 -22.06 -13.72 4.06
C GLU A 5 -21.03 -13.63 2.94
N ILE A 6 -20.42 -12.46 2.77
CA ILE A 6 -19.36 -12.26 1.75
C ILE A 6 -18.14 -13.12 2.06
N GLN A 7 -17.70 -13.15 3.32
CA GLN A 7 -16.60 -14.02 3.72
C GLN A 7 -16.92 -15.48 3.42
N ARG A 8 -18.14 -15.93 3.67
CA ARG A 8 -18.56 -17.30 3.38
C ARG A 8 -18.53 -17.60 1.87
N ILE A 9 -19.04 -16.69 1.04
CA ILE A 9 -19.00 -16.82 -0.42
C ILE A 9 -17.54 -16.94 -0.93
N ILE A 10 -16.63 -16.14 -0.39
CA ILE A 10 -15.22 -16.18 -0.77
C ILE A 10 -14.59 -17.51 -0.33
N ILE A 11 -14.84 -17.96 0.89
CA ILE A 11 -14.36 -19.24 1.42
C ILE A 11 -14.85 -20.40 0.53
N ASP A 12 -16.13 -20.42 0.17
CA ASP A 12 -16.68 -21.47 -0.67
C ASP A 12 -16.08 -21.46 -2.09
N LYS A 13 -15.81 -20.30 -2.67
CA LYS A 13 -15.07 -20.21 -3.95
C LYS A 13 -13.66 -20.78 -3.84
N ILE A 14 -12.95 -20.52 -2.74
CA ILE A 14 -11.59 -21.04 -2.49
C ILE A 14 -11.65 -22.57 -2.33
N LYS A 15 -12.62 -23.08 -1.58
CA LYS A 15 -12.83 -24.54 -1.40
C LYS A 15 -13.17 -25.23 -2.71
N ASN A 16 -14.10 -24.69 -3.49
CA ASN A 16 -14.51 -25.25 -4.79
C ASN A 16 -13.37 -25.27 -5.80
N ALA A 17 -12.42 -24.34 -5.69
CA ALA A 17 -11.17 -24.34 -6.46
C ALA A 17 -10.07 -25.22 -5.87
N LEU A 18 -10.39 -26.07 -4.87
CA LEU A 18 -9.45 -26.96 -4.17
C LEU A 18 -8.21 -26.23 -3.62
N PHE A 19 -8.41 -25.00 -3.16
CA PHE A 19 -7.35 -24.11 -2.67
C PHE A 19 -6.26 -23.80 -3.72
N ARG A 20 -6.64 -23.67 -5.00
CA ARG A 20 -5.68 -23.41 -6.07
C ARG A 20 -6.11 -22.24 -6.95
N GLY A 21 -5.39 -21.11 -6.88
CA GLY A 21 -5.70 -19.96 -7.72
C GLY A 21 -5.22 -18.61 -7.20
N ILE A 22 -5.70 -17.55 -7.84
CA ILE A 22 -5.45 -16.16 -7.49
C ILE A 22 -6.70 -15.58 -6.84
N VAL A 23 -6.53 -14.95 -5.67
CA VAL A 23 -7.61 -14.34 -4.88
C VAL A 23 -7.40 -12.84 -4.83
N LEU A 24 -8.34 -12.08 -5.42
CA LEU A 24 -8.51 -10.67 -5.13
C LEU A 24 -9.63 -10.55 -4.09
N ALA A 25 -9.27 -10.10 -2.90
CA ALA A 25 -10.22 -9.81 -1.83
C ALA A 25 -9.88 -8.44 -1.24
N SER A 26 -10.77 -7.48 -1.45
CA SER A 26 -10.62 -6.07 -1.07
C SER A 26 -9.97 -5.87 0.29
N VAL A 27 -9.26 -4.77 0.45
CA VAL A 27 -8.75 -4.33 1.76
C VAL A 27 -9.91 -4.31 2.77
N ARG A 28 -9.68 -4.80 3.99
CA ARG A 28 -10.70 -4.91 5.06
C ARG A 28 -11.78 -6.00 4.90
N SER A 29 -11.82 -6.75 3.80
CA SER A 29 -12.77 -7.88 3.66
C SER A 29 -12.50 -9.05 4.62
N GLY A 30 -11.32 -9.10 5.23
CA GLY A 30 -10.90 -10.18 6.14
C GLY A 30 -10.17 -11.33 5.41
N LYS A 31 -9.37 -11.01 4.40
CA LYS A 31 -8.62 -11.95 3.56
C LYS A 31 -7.89 -13.04 4.35
N THR A 32 -7.11 -12.68 5.37
CA THR A 32 -6.37 -13.63 6.22
C THR A 32 -7.30 -14.62 6.92
N ARG A 33 -8.40 -14.13 7.49
CA ARG A 33 -9.44 -14.95 8.12
C ARG A 33 -10.07 -15.93 7.14
N GLN A 34 -10.42 -15.45 5.93
CA GLN A 34 -11.02 -16.27 4.87
C GLN A 34 -10.09 -17.42 4.48
N LEU A 35 -8.79 -17.14 4.31
CA LEU A 35 -7.79 -18.15 3.95
C LEU A 35 -7.59 -19.19 5.06
N LEU A 36 -7.43 -18.74 6.32
CA LEU A 36 -7.32 -19.65 7.47
C LEU A 36 -8.57 -20.52 7.65
N THR A 37 -9.76 -19.93 7.51
CA THR A 37 -11.01 -20.68 7.61
C THR A 37 -11.15 -21.71 6.48
N ALA A 38 -10.78 -21.35 5.24
CA ALA A 38 -10.78 -22.28 4.12
C ALA A 38 -9.80 -23.44 4.35
N ILE A 39 -8.58 -23.16 4.85
CA ILE A 39 -7.59 -24.20 5.20
C ILE A 39 -8.16 -25.12 6.29
N ARG A 40 -8.69 -24.55 7.36
CA ARG A 40 -9.29 -25.28 8.47
C ARG A 40 -10.39 -26.23 8.03
N GLU A 41 -11.30 -25.78 7.18
CA GLU A 41 -12.42 -26.57 6.68
C GLU A 41 -11.95 -27.65 5.66
N ILE A 42 -10.96 -27.36 4.81
CA ILE A 42 -10.44 -28.35 3.84
C ILE A 42 -9.62 -29.44 4.53
N SER A 43 -9.00 -29.12 5.65
CA SER A 43 -8.19 -30.06 6.44
C SER A 43 -8.96 -30.79 7.54
N ASP A 44 -10.29 -30.63 7.63
CA ASP A 44 -11.12 -31.18 8.69
C ASP A 44 -10.61 -30.84 10.10
N ASN A 45 -10.12 -29.61 10.29
CA ASN A 45 -9.47 -29.10 11.52
C ASN A 45 -8.16 -29.83 11.90
N ASP A 46 -7.52 -30.56 11.01
CA ASP A 46 -6.22 -31.17 11.30
C ASP A 46 -5.16 -30.09 11.56
N LEU A 47 -4.52 -30.17 12.72
CA LEU A 47 -3.45 -29.26 13.14
C LEU A 47 -2.06 -29.73 12.70
N ASN A 48 -1.92 -31.00 12.25
CA ASN A 48 -0.63 -31.57 11.82
C ASN A 48 -0.28 -31.25 10.36
N ILE A 49 -1.04 -30.30 9.74
CA ILE A 49 -0.75 -29.84 8.40
C ILE A 49 0.40 -28.83 8.40
N ASN A 50 1.22 -28.88 7.37
CA ASN A 50 2.29 -27.91 7.14
C ASN A 50 1.81 -26.84 6.15
N ILE A 51 1.82 -25.60 6.59
CA ILE A 51 1.41 -24.44 5.81
C ILE A 51 2.62 -23.53 5.58
N LEU A 52 2.85 -23.11 4.34
CA LEU A 52 3.76 -21.98 4.04
C LEU A 52 2.95 -20.70 3.87
N VAL A 53 3.29 -19.67 4.62
CA VAL A 53 2.79 -18.31 4.38
C VAL A 53 3.96 -17.41 4.02
N SER A 54 3.95 -16.87 2.80
CA SER A 54 4.98 -15.98 2.31
C SER A 54 4.43 -14.58 2.03
N TYR A 55 5.22 -13.56 2.33
CA TYR A 55 4.82 -12.16 2.32
C TYR A 55 6.00 -11.21 2.08
N PRO A 56 5.75 -9.92 1.68
CA PRO A 56 6.82 -8.96 1.39
C PRO A 56 7.55 -8.42 2.64
N ASN A 57 6.88 -8.31 3.79
CA ASN A 57 7.45 -7.75 5.02
C ASN A 57 6.90 -8.43 6.28
N VAL A 58 7.62 -8.28 7.40
CA VAL A 58 7.40 -9.03 8.66
C VAL A 58 6.09 -8.64 9.36
N ASP A 59 5.56 -7.44 9.11
CA ASP A 59 4.35 -6.96 9.80
C ASP A 59 3.13 -7.83 9.48
N ILE A 60 3.10 -8.44 8.28
CA ILE A 60 2.03 -9.33 7.84
C ILE A 60 1.99 -10.60 8.68
N LYS A 61 3.14 -11.10 9.15
CA LYS A 61 3.20 -12.25 10.04
C LYS A 61 2.36 -12.04 11.30
N ASN A 62 2.45 -10.85 11.91
CA ASN A 62 1.70 -10.53 13.13
C ASN A 62 0.18 -10.56 12.89
N SER A 63 -0.26 -10.13 11.70
CA SER A 63 -1.68 -10.23 11.32
C SER A 63 -2.15 -11.68 11.21
N TRP A 64 -1.32 -12.58 10.67
CA TRP A 64 -1.63 -14.00 10.60
C TRP A 64 -1.70 -14.64 11.98
N ILE A 65 -0.74 -14.34 12.87
CA ILE A 65 -0.73 -14.83 14.25
C ILE A 65 -2.00 -14.35 14.99
N SER A 66 -2.33 -13.06 14.91
CA SER A 66 -3.53 -12.50 15.55
C SER A 66 -4.83 -13.12 15.01
N GLU A 67 -4.91 -13.47 13.73
CA GLU A 67 -6.11 -14.14 13.21
C GLU A 67 -6.17 -15.63 13.62
N CYS A 68 -5.04 -16.32 13.80
CA CYS A 68 -5.01 -17.65 14.39
C CYS A 68 -5.56 -17.62 15.84
N GLU A 69 -5.14 -16.64 16.64
CA GLU A 69 -5.63 -16.43 18.01
C GLU A 69 -7.14 -16.19 18.03
N LYS A 70 -7.66 -15.30 17.17
CA LYS A 70 -9.11 -14.99 17.10
C LYS A 70 -9.96 -16.17 16.60
N LEU A 71 -9.38 -17.08 15.83
CA LEU A 71 -10.05 -18.29 15.32
C LEU A 71 -9.89 -19.51 16.24
N ASP A 72 -9.06 -19.40 17.27
CA ASP A 72 -8.61 -20.52 18.09
C ASP A 72 -8.16 -21.70 17.22
N TYR A 73 -7.24 -21.40 16.26
CA TYR A 73 -6.75 -22.37 15.29
C TYR A 73 -5.25 -22.16 15.07
N TYR A 74 -4.44 -23.11 15.51
CA TYR A 74 -2.97 -23.02 15.56
C TYR A 74 -2.31 -24.15 14.75
N PRO A 75 -2.45 -24.14 13.40
CA PRO A 75 -1.76 -25.13 12.55
C PRO A 75 -0.26 -24.83 12.49
N ASN A 76 0.52 -25.82 12.00
CA ASN A 76 1.94 -25.59 11.82
C ASN A 76 2.21 -24.70 10.62
N ILE A 77 2.55 -23.41 10.86
CA ILE A 77 2.80 -22.41 9.82
C ILE A 77 4.29 -22.05 9.76
N GLU A 78 4.92 -22.32 8.62
CA GLU A 78 6.23 -21.77 8.28
C GLU A 78 6.05 -20.39 7.63
N TYR A 79 6.63 -19.36 8.25
CA TYR A 79 6.57 -17.98 7.79
C TYR A 79 7.83 -17.60 7.03
N SER A 80 7.70 -17.14 5.78
CA SER A 80 8.83 -16.77 4.94
C SER A 80 8.60 -15.41 4.27
N THR A 81 9.58 -14.53 4.32
CA THR A 81 9.52 -13.31 3.48
C THR A 81 9.84 -13.67 2.02
N PHE A 82 9.38 -12.85 1.07
CA PHE A 82 9.74 -13.05 -0.35
C PHE A 82 11.25 -13.18 -0.57
N LYS A 83 12.05 -12.44 0.16
CA LYS A 83 13.53 -12.53 0.10
C LYS A 83 14.08 -13.88 0.52
N SER A 84 13.38 -14.59 1.39
CA SER A 84 13.79 -15.89 1.95
C SER A 84 13.19 -17.11 1.23
N LEU A 85 12.28 -16.89 0.26
CA LEU A 85 11.58 -17.97 -0.46
C LEU A 85 12.51 -18.98 -1.14
N HIS A 86 13.73 -18.57 -1.53
CA HIS A 86 14.71 -19.46 -2.11
C HIS A 86 15.12 -20.62 -1.18
N LYS A 87 14.99 -20.43 0.15
CA LYS A 87 15.31 -21.46 1.15
C LYS A 87 14.28 -22.58 1.22
N VAL A 88 13.02 -22.27 0.91
CA VAL A 88 11.86 -23.17 1.05
C VAL A 88 11.24 -23.62 -0.29
N GLN A 89 11.77 -23.15 -1.41
CA GLN A 89 11.20 -23.37 -2.75
C GLN A 89 11.09 -24.83 -3.20
N ASN A 90 11.83 -25.72 -2.58
CA ASN A 90 11.83 -27.15 -2.89
C ASN A 90 11.02 -27.98 -1.91
N ASN A 91 10.54 -27.39 -0.82
CA ASN A 91 9.76 -28.08 0.19
C ASN A 91 8.33 -28.31 -0.32
N LYS A 92 7.70 -29.39 0.19
CA LYS A 92 6.28 -29.65 -0.02
C LYS A 92 5.49 -29.24 1.22
N TYR A 93 4.36 -28.57 0.98
CA TYR A 93 3.43 -28.14 2.01
C TYR A 93 2.03 -28.68 1.70
N ASN A 94 1.22 -28.84 2.73
CA ASN A 94 -0.19 -29.15 2.56
C ASN A 94 -0.94 -27.97 1.94
N PHE A 95 -0.56 -26.74 2.35
CA PHE A 95 -1.09 -25.49 1.82
C PHE A 95 0.01 -24.44 1.66
N VAL A 96 -0.09 -23.65 0.61
CA VAL A 96 0.80 -22.51 0.38
C VAL A 96 -0.04 -21.24 0.19
N VAL A 97 0.32 -20.19 0.90
CA VAL A 97 -0.25 -18.85 0.71
C VAL A 97 0.86 -17.85 0.40
N ILE A 98 0.74 -17.17 -0.72
CA ILE A 98 1.57 -16.02 -1.08
C ILE A 98 0.71 -14.78 -0.84
N ASP A 99 0.90 -14.13 0.30
CA ASP A 99 0.12 -12.96 0.69
C ASP A 99 0.74 -11.66 0.14
N GLU A 100 -0.10 -10.67 -0.16
CA GLU A 100 0.27 -9.43 -0.86
C GLU A 100 1.01 -9.70 -2.18
N ALA A 101 0.48 -10.65 -2.96
CA ALA A 101 1.09 -11.14 -4.19
C ALA A 101 1.26 -10.08 -5.29
N HIS A 102 0.54 -8.94 -5.21
CA HIS A 102 0.76 -7.79 -6.09
C HIS A 102 2.18 -7.22 -5.97
N SER A 103 2.84 -7.36 -4.83
CA SER A 103 4.18 -6.82 -4.56
C SER A 103 5.33 -7.77 -4.92
N ILE A 104 5.05 -8.87 -5.59
CA ILE A 104 6.06 -9.85 -6.04
C ILE A 104 7.00 -9.21 -7.07
N PRO A 105 8.33 -9.14 -6.78
CA PRO A 105 9.30 -8.69 -7.77
C PRO A 105 9.37 -9.65 -8.97
N PRO A 106 9.06 -9.18 -10.20
CA PRO A 106 8.89 -10.08 -11.35
C PRO A 106 10.17 -10.81 -11.76
N ASN A 107 11.32 -10.15 -11.65
CA ASN A 107 12.58 -10.68 -12.15
C ASN A 107 13.24 -11.73 -11.23
N ASN A 108 13.07 -11.60 -9.90
CA ASN A 108 13.82 -12.39 -8.93
C ASN A 108 12.94 -13.37 -8.14
N ILE A 109 11.74 -12.99 -7.77
CA ILE A 109 10.87 -13.76 -6.87
C ILE A 109 9.81 -14.55 -7.66
N LEU A 110 9.27 -13.99 -8.71
CA LEU A 110 8.24 -14.66 -9.50
C LEU A 110 8.69 -16.02 -10.08
N PRO A 111 9.93 -16.21 -10.57
CA PRO A 111 10.43 -17.54 -10.96
C PRO A 111 10.46 -18.56 -9.81
N ILE A 112 10.79 -18.10 -8.59
CA ILE A 112 10.78 -18.95 -7.39
C ILE A 112 9.34 -19.39 -7.07
N ILE A 113 8.41 -18.45 -7.10
CA ILE A 113 6.97 -18.72 -6.88
C ILE A 113 6.44 -19.69 -7.93
N SER A 114 6.80 -19.52 -9.21
CA SER A 114 6.40 -20.45 -10.27
C SER A 114 6.87 -21.86 -10.00
N LYS A 115 8.06 -22.04 -9.40
CA LYS A 115 8.55 -23.35 -8.98
C LYS A 115 7.76 -23.90 -7.79
N ILE A 116 7.46 -23.07 -6.80
CA ILE A 116 6.63 -23.47 -5.66
C ILE A 116 5.23 -23.91 -6.13
N VAL A 117 4.63 -23.18 -7.08
CA VAL A 117 3.32 -23.54 -7.69
C VAL A 117 3.34 -24.90 -8.37
N LYS A 118 4.46 -25.27 -9.01
CA LYS A 118 4.60 -26.59 -9.65
C LYS A 118 4.76 -27.73 -8.63
N ASN A 119 5.32 -27.43 -7.47
CA ASN A 119 5.63 -28.43 -6.45
C ASN A 119 4.49 -28.64 -5.44
N ASN A 120 3.49 -27.76 -5.42
CA ASN A 120 2.41 -27.79 -4.42
C ASN A 120 1.05 -27.70 -5.11
N ASP A 121 0.13 -28.59 -4.75
CA ASP A 121 -1.20 -28.65 -5.37
C ASP A 121 -2.15 -27.58 -4.81
N LYS A 122 -2.09 -27.30 -3.51
CA LYS A 122 -2.94 -26.34 -2.82
C LYS A 122 -2.17 -25.03 -2.58
N ILE A 123 -2.38 -24.06 -3.47
CA ILE A 123 -1.69 -22.78 -3.44
C ILE A 123 -2.61 -21.62 -3.80
N ILE A 124 -2.58 -20.58 -3.00
CA ILE A 124 -3.27 -19.32 -3.23
C ILE A 124 -2.27 -18.16 -3.33
N LEU A 125 -2.40 -17.35 -4.38
CA LEU A 125 -1.80 -16.04 -4.47
C LEU A 125 -2.87 -15.00 -4.10
N ALA A 126 -2.72 -14.34 -2.96
CA ALA A 126 -3.75 -13.45 -2.41
C ALA A 126 -3.29 -12.00 -2.36
N SER A 127 -4.19 -11.09 -2.65
CA SER A 127 -3.96 -9.65 -2.48
C SER A 127 -5.27 -8.88 -2.27
N GLY A 128 -5.16 -7.69 -1.67
CA GLY A 128 -6.25 -6.71 -1.62
C GLY A 128 -6.43 -5.94 -2.92
N THR A 129 -5.39 -5.89 -3.74
CA THR A 129 -5.34 -5.12 -5.00
C THR A 129 -4.49 -5.85 -6.03
N TYR A 130 -4.86 -5.74 -7.30
CA TYR A 130 -4.05 -6.15 -8.44
C TYR A 130 -4.21 -5.17 -9.60
N SER A 131 -3.10 -4.68 -10.15
CA SER A 131 -3.15 -4.05 -11.47
C SER A 131 -3.43 -5.11 -12.55
N LYS A 132 -4.02 -4.70 -13.67
CA LYS A 132 -4.27 -5.63 -14.80
C LYS A 132 -2.97 -6.28 -15.28
N GLU A 133 -1.87 -5.53 -15.27
CA GLU A 133 -0.54 -6.01 -15.67
C GLU A 133 0.01 -7.03 -14.67
N THR A 134 -0.03 -6.74 -13.37
CA THR A 134 0.40 -7.66 -12.32
C THR A 134 -0.39 -8.97 -12.38
N LEU A 135 -1.71 -8.89 -12.49
CA LEU A 135 -2.57 -10.07 -12.57
C LEU A 135 -2.25 -10.93 -13.82
N LEU A 136 -2.03 -10.29 -14.97
CA LEU A 136 -1.66 -10.99 -16.20
C LEU A 136 -0.30 -11.70 -16.04
N ASN A 137 0.69 -11.01 -15.52
CA ASN A 137 2.03 -11.57 -15.28
C ASN A 137 1.98 -12.76 -14.32
N LEU A 138 1.18 -12.70 -13.25
CA LEU A 138 0.98 -13.83 -12.34
C LEU A 138 0.33 -15.00 -13.06
N LYS A 139 -0.74 -14.80 -13.81
CA LYS A 139 -1.42 -15.86 -14.58
C LYS A 139 -0.47 -16.54 -15.57
N LEU A 140 0.27 -15.75 -16.36
CA LEU A 140 1.20 -16.28 -17.36
C LEU A 140 2.36 -17.06 -16.72
N SER A 141 2.92 -16.55 -15.62
CA SER A 141 4.08 -17.16 -14.98
C SER A 141 3.75 -18.39 -14.14
N THR A 142 2.56 -18.47 -13.58
CA THR A 142 2.18 -19.54 -12.65
C THR A 142 1.16 -20.54 -13.23
N GLY A 143 0.44 -20.17 -14.29
CA GLY A 143 -0.68 -20.95 -14.81
C GLY A 143 -1.94 -20.92 -13.94
N LEU A 144 -1.93 -20.18 -12.83
CA LEU A 144 -3.07 -20.08 -11.92
C LEU A 144 -4.16 -19.17 -12.50
N GLN A 145 -5.42 -19.54 -12.26
CA GLN A 145 -6.58 -18.71 -12.62
C GLN A 145 -7.05 -17.85 -11.46
N GLN A 146 -7.67 -16.74 -11.76
CA GLN A 146 -8.34 -15.93 -10.73
C GLN A 146 -9.66 -16.60 -10.35
N ILE A 147 -9.76 -17.05 -9.11
CA ILE A 147 -10.92 -17.76 -8.54
C ILE A 147 -11.83 -16.84 -7.73
N VAL A 148 -11.29 -15.76 -7.19
CA VAL A 148 -12.03 -14.72 -6.47
C VAL A 148 -11.68 -13.37 -7.06
N ASN A 149 -12.71 -12.58 -7.34
CA ASN A 149 -12.60 -11.17 -7.71
C ASN A 149 -13.62 -10.40 -6.87
N TYR A 150 -13.17 -9.83 -5.76
CA TYR A 150 -13.95 -8.99 -4.86
C TYR A 150 -13.20 -7.68 -4.67
N SER A 151 -13.56 -6.69 -5.48
CA SER A 151 -12.88 -5.41 -5.58
C SER A 151 -13.24 -4.47 -4.41
N THR A 152 -12.57 -3.33 -4.32
CA THR A 152 -12.91 -2.26 -3.39
C THR A 152 -14.28 -1.67 -3.70
N ASP A 153 -14.67 -1.56 -4.98
CA ASP A 153 -16.00 -1.10 -5.38
C ASP A 153 -17.11 -2.07 -4.94
N ASP A 154 -16.85 -3.39 -5.07
CA ASP A 154 -17.79 -4.41 -4.56
C ASP A 154 -17.97 -4.25 -3.03
N ALA A 155 -16.86 -4.05 -2.31
CA ALA A 155 -16.88 -3.89 -0.86
C ALA A 155 -17.60 -2.61 -0.40
N ILE A 156 -17.52 -1.52 -1.17
CA ILE A 156 -18.27 -0.28 -0.94
C ILE A 156 -19.77 -0.51 -1.19
N ASN A 157 -20.11 -1.13 -2.32
CA ASN A 157 -21.50 -1.44 -2.69
C ASN A 157 -22.19 -2.34 -1.64
N ASP A 158 -21.43 -3.29 -1.09
CA ASP A 158 -21.89 -4.19 -0.03
C ASP A 158 -21.83 -3.56 1.38
N ARG A 159 -21.38 -2.31 1.53
CA ARG A 159 -21.21 -1.61 2.83
C ARG A 159 -20.27 -2.35 3.80
N ILE A 160 -19.23 -2.97 3.27
CA ILE A 160 -18.16 -3.60 4.08
C ILE A 160 -17.07 -2.59 4.42
N VAL A 161 -16.87 -1.64 3.54
CA VAL A 161 -15.99 -0.49 3.71
C VAL A 161 -16.72 0.79 3.32
N ASN A 162 -16.28 1.92 3.86
CA ASN A 162 -16.83 3.23 3.49
C ASN A 162 -16.47 3.61 2.07
N ASP A 163 -17.31 4.41 1.46
CA ASP A 163 -16.97 5.13 0.24
C ASP A 163 -15.92 6.22 0.55
N PHE A 164 -15.22 6.67 -0.48
CA PHE A 164 -14.19 7.68 -0.33
C PHE A 164 -14.11 8.59 -1.55
N LYS A 165 -13.66 9.82 -1.32
CA LYS A 165 -13.30 10.79 -2.35
C LYS A 165 -11.80 10.98 -2.41
N VAL A 166 -11.28 11.28 -3.59
CA VAL A 166 -9.89 11.65 -3.80
C VAL A 166 -9.85 13.11 -4.27
N GLU A 167 -9.33 13.98 -3.43
CA GLU A 167 -9.11 15.39 -3.75
C GLU A 167 -7.64 15.60 -4.14
N VAL A 168 -7.43 15.88 -5.42
CA VAL A 168 -6.10 16.18 -5.95
C VAL A 168 -5.85 17.68 -5.90
N HIS A 169 -4.93 18.09 -5.05
CA HIS A 169 -4.49 19.48 -4.92
C HIS A 169 -3.32 19.76 -5.87
N LEU A 170 -3.62 20.41 -7.00
CA LEU A 170 -2.63 20.76 -8.02
C LEU A 170 -1.99 22.10 -7.70
N PHE A 171 -0.66 22.14 -7.56
CA PHE A 171 0.08 23.37 -7.30
C PHE A 171 1.21 23.59 -8.31
N LYS A 172 1.54 24.87 -8.53
CA LYS A 172 2.70 25.28 -9.32
C LYS A 172 3.94 25.38 -8.45
N LEU A 173 5.09 24.99 -9.00
CA LEU A 173 6.36 25.23 -8.33
C LEU A 173 6.68 26.72 -8.28
N ASP A 174 7.10 27.20 -7.12
CA ASP A 174 7.47 28.60 -6.93
C ASP A 174 8.73 28.95 -7.75
N ASN A 175 8.61 29.99 -8.55
CA ASN A 175 9.72 30.55 -9.34
C ASN A 175 10.19 31.91 -8.83
N THR A 176 9.66 32.39 -7.72
CA THR A 176 9.95 33.73 -7.16
C THR A 176 10.89 33.66 -5.97
N LYS A 177 10.67 32.71 -5.07
CA LYS A 177 11.42 32.59 -3.82
C LYS A 177 12.61 31.67 -3.98
N SER A 178 13.80 32.21 -3.72
CA SER A 178 15.04 31.43 -3.71
C SER A 178 15.17 30.64 -2.41
N VAL A 179 15.48 29.36 -2.53
CA VAL A 179 15.72 28.43 -1.43
C VAL A 179 17.08 27.77 -1.57
N GLN A 180 17.66 27.31 -0.45
CA GLN A 180 18.95 26.64 -0.46
C GLN A 180 18.78 25.17 -0.85
N PHE A 181 19.56 24.74 -1.83
CA PHE A 181 19.74 23.33 -2.22
C PHE A 181 21.16 22.86 -1.90
N GLY A 182 21.35 21.53 -1.87
CA GLY A 182 22.64 20.91 -1.58
C GLY A 182 22.97 20.84 -0.08
N VAL A 183 24.10 20.22 0.23
CA VAL A 183 24.59 20.01 1.60
C VAL A 183 26.08 20.33 1.70
N ASN A 184 26.53 20.65 2.89
CA ASN A 184 27.95 20.97 3.20
C ASN A 184 28.52 22.07 2.30
N SER A 185 29.67 21.83 1.69
CA SER A 185 30.37 22.78 0.81
C SER A 185 29.73 22.93 -0.59
N LYS A 186 28.75 22.07 -0.94
CA LYS A 186 28.07 22.11 -2.25
C LYS A 186 26.65 22.68 -2.10
N LYS A 187 26.56 23.88 -1.56
CA LYS A 187 25.29 24.63 -1.42
C LYS A 187 25.14 25.62 -2.56
N TRP A 188 23.89 25.72 -3.07
CA TRP A 188 23.51 26.77 -4.03
C TRP A 188 22.10 27.24 -3.74
N TYR A 189 21.76 28.39 -4.28
CA TYR A 189 20.42 28.96 -4.16
C TYR A 189 19.70 28.95 -5.51
N SER A 190 18.46 28.51 -5.51
CA SER A 190 17.60 28.42 -6.70
C SER A 190 16.14 28.48 -6.27
N THR A 191 15.22 28.61 -7.24
CA THR A 191 13.80 28.43 -6.97
C THR A 191 13.40 26.98 -7.16
N ASP A 192 12.29 26.51 -6.56
CA ASP A 192 11.79 25.15 -6.77
C ASP A 192 11.60 24.84 -8.26
N TYR A 193 11.04 25.79 -9.01
CA TYR A 193 10.83 25.64 -10.45
C TYR A 193 12.16 25.49 -11.23
N LYS A 194 13.11 26.41 -11.03
CA LYS A 194 14.40 26.35 -11.74
C LYS A 194 15.18 25.08 -11.46
N GLU A 195 15.17 24.64 -10.19
CA GLU A 195 15.84 23.41 -9.79
C GLU A 195 15.19 22.17 -10.41
N CYS A 196 13.86 22.13 -10.42
CA CYS A 196 13.12 21.05 -11.09
C CYS A 196 13.45 20.99 -12.58
N GLN A 197 13.47 22.14 -13.28
CA GLN A 197 13.83 22.21 -14.69
C GLN A 197 15.28 21.78 -14.95
N ARG A 198 16.23 22.19 -14.10
CA ARG A 198 17.64 21.79 -14.18
C ARG A 198 17.80 20.27 -14.13
N ILE A 199 17.14 19.64 -13.13
CA ILE A 199 17.22 18.18 -12.97
C ILE A 199 16.49 17.47 -14.11
N SER A 200 15.34 17.99 -14.57
CA SER A 200 14.58 17.41 -15.68
C SER A 200 15.38 17.42 -16.98
N LYS A 201 16.10 18.50 -17.28
CA LYS A 201 17.04 18.54 -18.41
C LYS A 201 18.12 17.46 -18.27
N LYS A 202 18.67 17.25 -17.06
CA LYS A 202 19.67 16.22 -16.83
C LYS A 202 19.08 14.82 -17.07
N VAL A 203 17.86 14.53 -16.59
CA VAL A 203 17.16 13.25 -16.85
C VAL A 203 17.00 12.99 -18.34
N ASN A 204 16.63 14.03 -19.12
CA ASN A 204 16.40 13.90 -20.56
C ASN A 204 17.68 13.68 -21.35
N ASN A 205 18.79 14.23 -20.88
CA ASN A 205 20.10 14.17 -21.55
C ASN A 205 21.00 13.02 -21.08
N SER A 206 20.55 12.23 -20.08
CA SER A 206 21.32 11.11 -19.52
C SER A 206 20.77 9.78 -19.99
N PHE A 207 21.63 8.73 -19.93
CA PHE A 207 21.29 7.36 -20.30
C PHE A 207 21.65 6.37 -19.19
N GLY A 208 21.07 5.17 -19.24
CA GLY A 208 21.39 4.06 -18.34
C GLY A 208 21.29 4.44 -16.87
N MET A 209 22.32 4.11 -16.10
CA MET A 209 22.39 4.34 -14.63
C MET A 209 22.28 5.83 -14.26
N GLU A 210 22.92 6.72 -15.06
CA GLU A 210 22.88 8.15 -14.79
C GLU A 210 21.48 8.73 -14.92
N LYS A 211 20.72 8.29 -15.93
CA LYS A 211 19.32 8.68 -16.11
C LYS A 211 18.48 8.24 -14.90
N MET A 212 18.66 6.99 -14.44
CA MET A 212 17.96 6.46 -13.29
C MET A 212 18.26 7.26 -12.02
N MET A 213 19.53 7.54 -11.74
CA MET A 213 19.95 8.34 -10.58
C MET A 213 19.40 9.76 -10.64
N SER A 214 19.41 10.39 -11.80
CA SER A 214 18.87 11.74 -12.00
C SER A 214 17.34 11.77 -11.81
N ALA A 215 16.63 10.73 -12.27
CA ALA A 215 15.18 10.59 -12.06
C ALA A 215 14.84 10.40 -10.58
N LEU A 216 15.61 9.59 -9.83
CA LEU A 216 15.46 9.44 -8.38
C LEU A 216 15.73 10.75 -7.64
N PHE A 217 16.72 11.51 -8.09
CA PHE A 217 17.02 12.82 -7.50
C PHE A 217 15.90 13.82 -7.77
N ARG A 218 15.30 13.84 -8.99
CA ARG A 218 14.13 14.64 -9.31
C ARG A 218 12.94 14.29 -8.43
N MET A 219 12.68 12.99 -8.25
CA MET A 219 11.61 12.52 -7.36
C MET A 219 11.81 13.02 -5.92
N LYS A 220 13.03 12.90 -5.39
CA LYS A 220 13.33 13.41 -4.03
C LYS A 220 13.14 14.91 -3.92
N MET A 221 13.63 15.66 -4.93
CA MET A 221 13.48 17.11 -4.96
C MET A 221 12.02 17.53 -4.92
N ILE A 222 11.16 16.96 -5.79
CA ILE A 222 9.76 17.35 -5.87
C ILE A 222 8.98 16.99 -4.60
N ASN A 223 9.27 15.85 -3.98
CA ASN A 223 8.64 15.39 -2.76
C ASN A 223 9.12 16.15 -1.49
N SER A 224 10.11 17.03 -1.61
CA SER A 224 10.65 17.84 -0.52
C SER A 224 10.71 19.35 -0.81
N CYS A 225 10.17 19.80 -1.94
CA CYS A 225 10.22 21.20 -2.32
C CYS A 225 9.38 22.09 -1.37
N GLN A 226 9.80 23.36 -1.24
CA GLN A 226 9.13 24.31 -0.35
C GLN A 226 7.69 24.60 -0.79
N SER A 227 7.43 24.56 -2.09
CA SER A 227 6.07 24.73 -2.63
C SER A 227 5.11 23.66 -2.11
N LEU A 228 5.55 22.37 -2.08
CA LEU A 228 4.77 21.29 -1.51
C LEU A 228 4.56 21.48 0.00
N VAL A 229 5.66 21.71 0.73
CA VAL A 229 5.63 21.87 2.19
C VAL A 229 4.69 23.00 2.61
N LYS A 230 4.72 24.13 1.90
CA LYS A 230 3.84 25.28 2.17
C LYS A 230 2.36 24.92 2.02
N ASN A 231 2.00 24.26 0.92
CA ASN A 231 0.60 23.90 0.65
C ASN A 231 0.07 22.87 1.64
N VAL A 232 0.87 21.87 2.00
CA VAL A 232 0.48 20.86 2.99
C VAL A 232 0.35 21.49 4.39
N LYS A 233 1.29 22.37 4.80
CA LYS A 233 1.17 23.10 6.07
C LYS A 233 -0.10 23.92 6.15
N LYS A 234 -0.41 24.67 5.09
CA LYS A 234 -1.64 25.43 5.03
C LYS A 234 -2.86 24.54 5.22
N TRP A 235 -2.90 23.37 4.53
CA TRP A 235 -4.00 22.43 4.70
C TRP A 235 -4.11 21.94 6.15
N ILE A 236 -2.98 21.62 6.81
CA ILE A 236 -2.95 21.18 8.22
C ILE A 236 -3.45 22.27 9.15
N GLU A 237 -3.02 23.52 8.93
CA GLU A 237 -3.45 24.69 9.72
C GLU A 237 -4.95 24.95 9.56
N ASP A 238 -5.47 24.86 8.34
CA ASP A 238 -6.89 25.06 8.02
C ASP A 238 -7.79 23.91 8.54
N ASN A 239 -7.20 22.73 8.92
CA ASN A 239 -7.90 21.53 9.33
C ASN A 239 -7.34 20.90 10.62
N ILE A 240 -6.91 21.72 11.56
CA ILE A 240 -6.22 21.29 12.79
C ILE A 240 -7.05 20.35 13.68
N ASP A 241 -8.35 20.46 13.63
CA ASP A 241 -9.29 19.64 14.42
C ASP A 241 -9.58 18.27 13.77
N LYS A 242 -9.20 18.07 12.52
CA LYS A 242 -9.42 16.80 11.81
C LYS A 242 -8.45 15.72 12.28
N ARG A 243 -8.97 14.47 12.28
CA ARG A 243 -8.14 13.30 12.51
C ARG A 243 -7.58 12.79 11.18
N PHE A 244 -6.25 12.85 10.99
CA PHE A 244 -5.66 12.50 9.71
C PHE A 244 -4.35 11.72 9.82
N ILE A 245 -4.02 11.00 8.76
CA ILE A 245 -2.70 10.41 8.53
C ILE A 245 -2.05 11.08 7.32
N LEU A 246 -0.81 11.54 7.50
CA LEU A 246 0.04 12.07 6.44
C LEU A 246 1.05 11.00 5.99
N PHE A 247 1.01 10.61 4.72
CA PHE A 247 2.04 9.78 4.10
C PHE A 247 3.10 10.65 3.43
N THR A 248 4.37 10.41 3.78
CA THR A 248 5.53 11.07 3.16
C THR A 248 6.66 10.09 2.89
N GLY A 249 7.46 10.36 1.86
CA GLY A 249 8.54 9.49 1.41
C GLY A 249 9.84 9.60 2.23
N ASP A 250 10.01 10.65 3.03
CA ASP A 250 11.27 10.96 3.71
C ASP A 250 11.02 11.57 5.09
N GLU A 251 11.85 11.17 6.08
CA GLU A 251 11.79 11.65 7.46
C GLU A 251 12.04 13.16 7.58
N LYS A 252 13.00 13.68 6.82
CA LYS A 252 13.30 15.13 6.82
C LYS A 252 12.14 15.97 6.30
N VAL A 253 11.37 15.42 5.36
CA VAL A 253 10.15 16.07 4.86
C VAL A 253 9.06 16.03 5.93
N GLY A 254 8.88 14.88 6.59
CA GLY A 254 7.94 14.73 7.71
C GLY A 254 8.18 15.73 8.84
N MET A 255 9.44 15.98 9.21
CA MET A 255 9.83 16.95 10.23
C MET A 255 9.31 18.39 9.94
N ASN A 256 9.13 18.74 8.67
CA ASN A 256 8.60 20.06 8.32
C ASN A 256 7.19 20.30 8.82
N TYR A 257 6.39 19.27 9.04
CA TYR A 257 4.97 19.38 9.36
C TYR A 257 4.68 19.49 10.85
N ASN A 258 5.68 19.25 11.70
CA ASN A 258 5.56 19.32 13.17
C ASN A 258 4.41 18.47 13.75
N ILE A 259 4.24 17.27 13.23
CA ILE A 259 3.26 16.26 13.69
C ILE A 259 3.99 14.99 14.13
N PRO A 260 3.43 14.18 15.05
CA PRO A 260 4.04 12.93 15.50
C PRO A 260 4.36 12.01 14.33
N MET A 261 5.58 11.44 14.30
CA MET A 261 6.06 10.63 13.18
C MET A 261 6.35 9.21 13.61
N PHE A 262 5.98 8.27 12.74
CA PHE A 262 6.33 6.87 12.86
C PHE A 262 7.01 6.37 11.57
N ASN A 263 8.12 5.65 11.72
CA ASN A 263 8.86 5.05 10.62
C ASN A 263 9.35 3.64 10.98
N SER A 264 9.88 2.91 10.01
CA SER A 264 10.40 1.54 10.20
C SER A 264 11.61 1.42 11.14
N LYS A 265 12.18 2.54 11.60
CA LYS A 265 13.30 2.62 12.56
C LYS A 265 12.82 3.04 13.96
N SER A 266 11.55 3.35 14.12
CA SER A 266 10.97 3.69 15.43
C SER A 266 11.15 2.50 16.38
N LYS A 267 11.75 2.73 17.54
CA LYS A 267 12.10 1.68 18.49
C LYS A 267 10.91 1.16 19.28
N ASN A 268 9.84 1.96 19.38
CA ASN A 268 8.60 1.64 20.08
C ASN A 268 7.39 2.09 19.25
N ASN A 269 6.23 1.69 19.66
CA ASN A 269 4.96 2.02 19.02
C ASN A 269 4.19 3.15 19.72
N ASP A 270 4.82 3.92 20.61
CA ASP A 270 4.12 4.92 21.43
C ASP A 270 3.34 5.91 20.58
N VAL A 271 3.95 6.44 19.51
CA VAL A 271 3.30 7.35 18.57
C VAL A 271 2.08 6.72 17.89
N LEU A 272 2.15 5.43 17.53
CA LEU A 272 1.01 4.70 16.98
C LEU A 272 -0.09 4.48 18.01
N ASN A 273 0.30 4.12 19.24
CA ASN A 273 -0.62 3.91 20.36
C ASN A 273 -1.33 5.22 20.72
N ASP A 274 -0.60 6.34 20.79
CA ASP A 274 -1.17 7.67 21.05
C ASP A 274 -2.19 8.06 20.00
N PHE A 275 -1.92 7.76 18.73
CA PHE A 275 -2.88 7.99 17.66
C PHE A 275 -4.08 7.04 17.76
N GLN A 276 -3.88 5.74 18.06
CA GLN A 276 -4.97 4.77 18.23
C GLN A 276 -5.88 5.10 19.40
N GLU A 277 -5.30 5.55 20.52
CA GLU A 277 -6.01 5.90 21.74
C GLU A 277 -6.55 7.32 21.78
N TYR A 278 -6.58 8.00 20.61
CA TYR A 278 -7.08 9.38 20.45
C TYR A 278 -6.35 10.44 21.29
N ARG A 279 -5.10 10.17 21.73
CA ARG A 279 -4.22 11.16 22.36
C ARG A 279 -3.57 12.12 21.35
N SER A 280 -3.55 11.73 20.07
CA SER A 280 -3.14 12.56 18.94
C SER A 280 -4.14 12.46 17.80
N ASN A 281 -4.49 13.59 17.18
CA ASN A 281 -5.35 13.63 15.99
C ASN A 281 -4.57 13.54 14.69
N SER A 282 -3.25 13.61 14.72
CA SER A 282 -2.42 13.56 13.52
C SER A 282 -1.28 12.57 13.65
N LEU A 283 -0.93 11.91 12.55
CA LEU A 283 0.14 10.94 12.46
C LEU A 283 0.84 11.06 11.11
N CYS A 284 2.16 11.19 11.11
CA CYS A 284 2.97 11.12 9.90
C CYS A 284 3.57 9.71 9.75
N LEU A 285 3.23 9.03 8.68
CA LEU A 285 3.79 7.73 8.31
C LEU A 285 4.84 7.88 7.20
N ILE A 286 6.04 7.37 7.47
CA ILE A 286 7.16 7.46 6.53
C ILE A 286 7.38 6.10 5.86
N LYS A 287 7.26 6.07 4.53
CA LYS A 287 7.40 4.87 3.67
C LYS A 287 6.40 3.78 4.06
N LYS A 288 6.86 2.71 4.69
CA LYS A 288 6.06 1.52 5.05
C LYS A 288 5.58 1.52 6.51
N GLY A 289 5.66 2.67 7.20
CA GLY A 289 5.19 2.75 8.58
C GLY A 289 3.71 2.36 8.71
N GLY A 290 3.42 1.39 9.58
CA GLY A 290 2.05 1.02 9.93
C GLY A 290 1.30 0.13 8.93
N THR A 291 2.00 -0.69 8.10
CA THR A 291 1.34 -1.74 7.31
C THR A 291 0.63 -2.73 8.24
N GLY A 292 -0.67 -2.97 7.99
CA GLY A 292 -1.49 -3.91 8.77
C GLY A 292 -2.26 -3.29 9.94
N VAL A 293 -1.97 -2.08 10.37
CA VAL A 293 -2.67 -1.42 11.48
C VAL A 293 -4.00 -0.81 11.02
N THR A 294 -5.04 -0.99 11.83
CA THR A 294 -6.36 -0.36 11.67
C THR A 294 -6.44 0.88 12.54
N TYR A 295 -6.97 1.96 12.01
CA TYR A 295 -7.21 3.20 12.74
C TYR A 295 -8.71 3.49 12.75
N GLU A 296 -9.34 3.39 13.91
CA GLU A 296 -10.74 3.75 14.10
C GLU A 296 -10.89 5.28 14.04
N GLY A 297 -12.04 5.76 13.57
CA GLY A 297 -12.33 7.19 13.44
C GLY A 297 -11.42 7.95 12.46
N LEU A 298 -10.65 7.25 11.61
CA LEU A 298 -9.83 7.89 10.58
C LEU A 298 -10.67 8.10 9.32
N ASP A 299 -10.90 9.34 8.95
CA ASP A 299 -11.64 9.73 7.75
C ASP A 299 -10.75 10.46 6.71
N THR A 300 -9.61 10.96 7.11
CA THR A 300 -8.78 11.84 6.28
C THR A 300 -7.37 11.30 6.11
N ILE A 301 -6.91 11.24 4.85
CA ILE A 301 -5.54 10.84 4.48
C ILE A 301 -4.92 11.93 3.61
N LEU A 302 -3.67 12.29 3.91
CA LEU A 302 -2.85 13.16 3.08
C LEU A 302 -1.70 12.37 2.46
N ILE A 303 -1.47 12.57 1.17
CA ILE A 303 -0.39 11.91 0.41
C ILE A 303 0.46 12.97 -0.27
N THR A 304 1.76 13.00 0.07
CA THR A 304 2.73 13.95 -0.47
C THR A 304 3.80 13.30 -1.33
N ASP A 305 3.93 11.96 -1.29
CA ASP A 305 4.92 11.20 -2.05
C ASP A 305 4.23 10.35 -3.13
N ILE A 306 3.84 11.00 -4.21
CA ILE A 306 3.21 10.33 -5.36
C ILE A 306 4.25 9.48 -6.07
N ASN A 307 3.89 8.25 -6.36
CA ASN A 307 4.59 7.35 -7.25
C ASN A 307 3.62 6.79 -8.31
N SER A 308 4.12 6.09 -9.32
CA SER A 308 3.29 5.54 -10.40
C SER A 308 2.58 4.22 -10.04
N ASN A 309 2.54 3.84 -8.76
CA ASN A 309 2.00 2.55 -8.33
C ASN A 309 0.59 2.72 -7.74
N SER A 310 -0.43 2.27 -8.49
CA SER A 310 -1.84 2.32 -8.08
C SER A 310 -2.13 1.44 -6.86
N GLU A 311 -1.48 0.30 -6.74
CA GLU A 311 -1.67 -0.63 -5.62
C GLU A 311 -1.23 0.01 -4.29
N THR A 312 -0.14 0.79 -4.32
CA THR A 312 0.31 1.56 -3.15
C THR A 312 -0.72 2.63 -2.75
N LEU A 313 -1.31 3.31 -3.72
CA LEU A 313 -2.34 4.32 -3.47
C LEU A 313 -3.59 3.68 -2.86
N GLU A 314 -4.11 2.60 -3.44
CA GLU A 314 -5.27 1.88 -2.91
C GLU A 314 -5.05 1.38 -1.48
N GLN A 315 -3.86 0.85 -1.17
CA GLN A 315 -3.53 0.43 0.18
C GLN A 315 -3.52 1.60 1.18
N ARG A 316 -3.07 2.77 0.77
CA ARG A 316 -3.11 3.99 1.60
C ARG A 316 -4.56 4.45 1.79
N CYS A 317 -5.35 4.51 0.72
CA CYS A 317 -6.78 4.81 0.80
C CYS A 317 -7.49 3.84 1.75
N GLY A 318 -7.17 2.55 1.66
CA GLY A 318 -7.73 1.50 2.52
C GLY A 318 -7.59 1.73 4.03
N ARG A 319 -6.71 2.65 4.47
CA ARG A 319 -6.55 2.96 5.90
C ARG A 319 -7.74 3.71 6.48
N SER A 320 -8.42 4.55 5.69
CA SER A 320 -9.60 5.32 6.11
C SER A 320 -10.93 4.60 5.83
N LEU A 321 -10.90 3.44 5.18
CA LEU A 321 -12.11 2.75 4.73
C LEU A 321 -12.78 1.83 5.77
N LEU A 322 -12.44 1.95 7.06
CA LEU A 322 -13.19 1.21 8.07
C LEU A 322 -14.65 1.65 8.05
N PHE A 323 -15.56 0.69 7.89
CA PHE A 323 -16.99 1.00 7.82
C PHE A 323 -17.49 1.58 9.13
N GLU A 324 -18.01 2.78 9.05
CA GLU A 324 -18.71 3.52 10.10
C GLU A 324 -19.90 4.25 9.44
N GLU A 325 -21.09 4.10 9.98
CA GLU A 325 -22.30 4.69 9.39
C GLU A 325 -22.21 6.22 9.37
N GLY A 326 -22.55 6.81 8.22
CA GLY A 326 -22.51 8.26 8.02
C GLY A 326 -21.13 8.87 7.80
N LYS A 327 -20.07 8.05 7.78
CA LYS A 327 -18.69 8.52 7.54
C LYS A 327 -18.37 8.54 6.05
N GLU A 328 -17.84 9.64 5.58
CA GLU A 328 -17.23 9.79 4.26
C GLU A 328 -15.70 9.95 4.42
N SER A 329 -14.93 9.12 3.72
CA SER A 329 -13.48 9.20 3.75
C SER A 329 -12.95 10.10 2.64
N VAL A 330 -11.96 10.94 2.94
CA VAL A 330 -11.34 11.83 1.95
C VAL A 330 -9.83 11.60 1.90
N VAL A 331 -9.33 11.40 0.70
CA VAL A 331 -7.90 11.26 0.43
C VAL A 331 -7.39 12.49 -0.32
N HIS A 332 -6.57 13.29 0.33
CA HIS A 332 -5.95 14.47 -0.25
C HIS A 332 -4.59 14.13 -0.85
N ILE A 333 -4.40 14.36 -2.14
CA ILE A 333 -3.15 14.13 -2.86
C ILE A 333 -2.59 15.48 -3.29
N PHE A 334 -1.37 15.81 -2.86
CA PHE A 334 -0.68 17.03 -3.27
C PHE A 334 0.26 16.74 -4.43
N CYS A 335 0.00 17.32 -5.59
CA CYS A 335 0.72 17.08 -6.83
C CYS A 335 1.12 18.37 -7.51
N SER A 336 2.38 18.50 -7.95
CA SER A 336 2.74 19.64 -8.78
C SER A 336 2.20 19.46 -10.20
N THR A 337 2.01 20.58 -10.91
CA THR A 337 1.59 20.59 -12.32
C THR A 337 2.71 20.19 -13.30
N GLU A 338 3.88 19.76 -12.81
CA GLU A 338 4.96 19.26 -13.65
C GLU A 338 4.56 17.96 -14.35
N GLN A 339 4.75 17.89 -15.68
CA GLN A 339 4.24 16.81 -16.53
C GLN A 339 4.62 15.41 -16.02
N PHE A 340 5.85 15.21 -15.54
CA PHE A 340 6.29 13.91 -15.06
C PHE A 340 5.55 13.47 -13.79
N GLN A 341 5.19 14.42 -12.90
CA GLN A 341 4.43 14.13 -11.69
C GLN A 341 2.96 13.90 -12.01
N MET A 342 2.40 14.65 -12.95
CA MET A 342 1.05 14.38 -13.48
C MET A 342 0.95 12.99 -14.11
N ASN A 343 1.96 12.56 -14.88
CA ASN A 343 2.01 11.20 -15.44
C ASN A 343 2.07 10.12 -14.34
N TRP A 344 2.73 10.36 -13.21
CA TRP A 344 2.72 9.44 -12.07
C TRP A 344 1.36 9.41 -11.38
N LEU A 345 0.76 10.57 -11.18
CA LEU A 345 -0.58 10.71 -10.61
C LEU A 345 -1.61 9.93 -11.44
N GLU A 346 -1.66 10.15 -12.76
CA GLU A 346 -2.56 9.45 -13.66
C GLU A 346 -2.40 7.92 -13.58
N LYS A 347 -1.15 7.44 -13.52
CA LYS A 347 -0.87 6.01 -13.37
C LYS A 347 -1.33 5.47 -12.01
N SER A 348 -1.14 6.23 -10.94
CA SER A 348 -1.54 5.81 -9.60
C SER A 348 -3.06 5.81 -9.40
N LEU A 349 -3.77 6.68 -10.12
CA LEU A 349 -5.24 6.80 -10.05
C LEU A 349 -5.99 5.79 -10.94
N LYS A 350 -5.30 5.03 -11.78
CA LYS A 350 -5.92 4.12 -12.79
C LYS A 350 -6.93 3.12 -12.21
N SER A 351 -6.75 2.70 -10.98
CA SER A 351 -7.62 1.72 -10.32
C SER A 351 -8.77 2.35 -9.54
N ILE A 352 -8.77 3.68 -9.42
CA ILE A 352 -9.82 4.43 -8.70
C ILE A 352 -10.89 4.85 -9.69
N ASN A 353 -12.15 4.69 -9.29
CA ASN A 353 -13.28 5.16 -10.09
C ASN A 353 -13.16 6.67 -10.34
N PRO A 354 -13.16 7.14 -11.61
CA PRO A 354 -13.03 8.56 -11.94
C PRO A 354 -14.05 9.47 -11.26
N ASP A 355 -15.26 9.00 -10.99
CA ASP A 355 -16.33 9.78 -10.34
C ASP A 355 -15.99 10.16 -8.89
N ARG A 356 -14.98 9.51 -8.28
CA ARG A 356 -14.48 9.82 -6.94
C ARG A 356 -13.35 10.84 -6.94
N ILE A 357 -12.87 11.27 -8.11
CA ILE A 357 -11.67 12.12 -8.21
C ILE A 357 -12.05 13.55 -8.50
N ILE A 358 -11.63 14.45 -7.62
CA ILE A 358 -11.85 15.90 -7.74
C ILE A 358 -10.49 16.58 -7.87
N TYR A 359 -10.34 17.47 -8.85
CA TYR A 359 -9.11 18.23 -9.05
C TYR A 359 -9.30 19.69 -8.59
N ASN A 360 -8.45 20.14 -7.67
CA ASN A 360 -8.42 21.47 -7.11
C ASN A 360 -7.09 22.16 -7.44
N TYR A 361 -7.11 23.34 -8.04
CA TYR A 361 -5.92 24.18 -8.25
C TYR A 361 -5.71 25.10 -7.05
N ILE A 362 -4.51 25.05 -6.43
CA ILE A 362 -4.17 25.78 -5.20
C ILE A 362 -2.90 26.63 -5.35
#